data_15c367d660a237b437cd62136803e274
#
_entry.id   15c367d660a237b437cd62136803e274
#
_cell.length_a   1.000
_cell.length_b   1.000
_cell.length_c   1.000
_cell.angle_alpha   90.00
_cell.angle_beta   90.00
_cell.angle_gamma   90.00
#
_symmetry.space_group_name_H-M   'P 1'
#
loop_
_entity.id
_entity.type
_entity.pdbx_description
1 polymer ?
#
loop_
_entity_poly.entity_id
_entity_poly.type
_entity_poly.pdbx_seq_one_letter_code
_entity_poly.pdbx_strand_id
1 'polypeptide(L)'
;FIKSNAKLSFSELVKRFLKAHPSWSKATYDLNKHILNSHINEKPLPINPTSRAIHIRHINLCWNWGLKNNLVEKARLIPGDTKGESRIRTYNKSELNLMFTSISNASFNSFVRFAYYTGARSGEIRSISKDNVLDDSLIVFGKTGRRMVKLNNQAKKIIHSQKEPWNYSKD
;
A
#
# COMPACT_ATOMS: atom_id res chain seq x y z
N PHE A 1 -23.01 21.72 -36.26
CA PHE A 1 -22.35 20.39 -36.32
C PHE A 1 -22.35 19.78 -34.93
N ILE A 2 -23.38 18.97 -34.65
CA ILE A 2 -23.45 18.16 -33.40
C ILE A 2 -22.48 16.99 -33.63
N LYS A 3 -21.27 17.05 -33.01
CA LYS A 3 -20.40 15.88 -32.94
C LYS A 3 -21.17 14.83 -32.17
N SER A 4 -21.58 13.75 -32.84
CA SER A 4 -22.10 12.55 -32.20
C SER A 4 -21.04 12.06 -31.22
N ASN A 5 -21.31 12.19 -29.91
CA ASN A 5 -20.47 11.64 -28.88
C ASN A 5 -20.57 10.11 -28.97
N ALA A 6 -19.73 9.49 -29.81
CA ALA A 6 -19.60 8.05 -29.83
C ALA A 6 -19.21 7.59 -28.43
N LYS A 7 -20.09 6.79 -27.81
CA LYS A 7 -19.88 6.23 -26.46
C LYS A 7 -18.57 5.45 -26.44
N LEU A 8 -17.68 5.78 -25.51
CA LEU A 8 -16.41 5.10 -25.40
C LEU A 8 -16.60 3.64 -24.96
N SER A 9 -15.86 2.74 -25.57
CA SER A 9 -15.69 1.39 -25.04
C SER A 9 -14.96 1.45 -23.69
N PHE A 10 -15.11 0.40 -22.86
CA PHE A 10 -14.39 0.37 -21.58
C PHE A 10 -12.87 0.41 -21.78
N SER A 11 -12.34 -0.25 -22.80
CA SER A 11 -10.91 -0.22 -23.13
C SER A 11 -10.41 1.21 -23.44
N GLU A 12 -11.18 1.97 -24.21
CA GLU A 12 -10.90 3.38 -24.50
C GLU A 12 -10.99 4.26 -23.24
N LEU A 13 -12.01 4.01 -22.41
CA LEU A 13 -12.20 4.69 -21.15
C LEU A 13 -10.98 4.48 -20.22
N VAL A 14 -10.49 3.25 -20.09
CA VAL A 14 -9.31 2.89 -19.32
C VAL A 14 -8.06 3.64 -19.79
N LYS A 15 -7.83 3.72 -21.10
CA LYS A 15 -6.69 4.48 -21.66
C LYS A 15 -6.75 5.96 -21.23
N ARG A 16 -7.92 6.58 -21.33
CA ARG A 16 -8.11 8.00 -20.93
C ARG A 16 -8.00 8.16 -19.41
N PHE A 17 -8.57 7.24 -18.64
CA PHE A 17 -8.51 7.25 -17.18
C PHE A 17 -7.07 7.19 -16.68
N LEU A 18 -6.26 6.27 -17.17
CA LEU A 18 -4.85 6.16 -16.80
C LEU A 18 -4.03 7.40 -17.18
N LYS A 19 -4.31 7.98 -18.36
CA LYS A 19 -3.64 9.20 -18.81
C LYS A 19 -4.05 10.44 -17.99
N ALA A 20 -5.26 10.48 -17.47
CA ALA A 20 -5.77 11.60 -16.69
C ALA A 20 -5.20 11.71 -15.27
N HIS A 21 -4.41 10.73 -14.81
CA HIS A 21 -3.85 10.67 -13.46
C HIS A 21 -2.30 10.63 -13.45
N PRO A 22 -1.62 11.64 -14.02
CA PRO A 22 -0.15 11.65 -14.13
C PRO A 22 0.55 11.78 -12.76
N SER A 23 -0.16 12.26 -11.73
CA SER A 23 0.35 12.42 -10.37
C SER A 23 0.38 11.12 -9.55
N TRP A 24 -0.13 10.02 -10.08
CA TRP A 24 -0.06 8.75 -9.36
C TRP A 24 1.38 8.24 -9.26
N SER A 25 1.70 7.65 -8.10
CA SER A 25 2.94 6.89 -7.98
C SER A 25 2.95 5.74 -8.98
N LYS A 26 4.15 5.31 -9.40
CA LYS A 26 4.32 4.17 -10.30
C LYS A 26 3.54 2.94 -9.81
N ALA A 27 3.64 2.62 -8.51
CA ALA A 27 2.92 1.48 -7.93
C ALA A 27 1.38 1.61 -8.03
N THR A 28 0.84 2.82 -7.83
CA THR A 28 -0.60 3.09 -7.97
C THR A 28 -1.03 2.96 -9.43
N TYR A 29 -0.24 3.49 -10.36
CA TYR A 29 -0.50 3.38 -11.79
C TYR A 29 -0.50 1.92 -12.25
N ASP A 30 0.54 1.17 -11.90
CA ASP A 30 0.71 -0.24 -12.28
C ASP A 30 -0.42 -1.11 -11.72
N LEU A 31 -0.85 -0.87 -10.46
CA LEU A 31 -1.98 -1.57 -9.86
C LEU A 31 -3.28 -1.31 -10.63
N ASN A 32 -3.61 -0.03 -10.90
CA ASN A 32 -4.80 0.32 -11.67
C ASN A 32 -4.77 -0.31 -13.06
N LYS A 33 -3.64 -0.18 -13.78
CA LYS A 33 -3.43 -0.75 -15.10
C LYS A 33 -3.64 -2.27 -15.10
N HIS A 34 -3.07 -2.97 -14.11
CA HIS A 34 -3.21 -4.42 -13.98
C HIS A 34 -4.67 -4.84 -13.78
N ILE A 35 -5.36 -4.21 -12.83
CA ILE A 35 -6.76 -4.55 -12.51
C ILE A 35 -7.69 -4.26 -13.69
N LEU A 36 -7.56 -3.06 -14.28
CA LEU A 36 -8.43 -2.65 -15.39
C LEU A 36 -8.20 -3.49 -16.64
N ASN A 37 -6.94 -3.84 -16.95
CA ASN A 37 -6.65 -4.75 -18.07
C ASN A 37 -7.16 -6.19 -17.79
N SER A 38 -7.10 -6.65 -16.55
CA SER A 38 -7.69 -7.95 -16.19
C SER A 38 -9.20 -7.97 -16.46
N HIS A 39 -9.89 -6.87 -16.15
CA HIS A 39 -11.32 -6.75 -16.44
C HIS A 39 -11.63 -6.61 -17.93
N ILE A 40 -10.83 -5.88 -18.71
CA ILE A 40 -10.94 -5.81 -20.18
C ILE A 40 -10.81 -7.20 -20.80
N ASN A 41 -9.89 -8.01 -20.27
CA ASN A 41 -9.64 -9.39 -20.74
C ASN A 41 -10.58 -10.42 -20.10
N GLU A 42 -11.69 -9.98 -19.50
CA GLU A 42 -12.74 -10.83 -18.91
C GLU A 42 -12.23 -11.85 -17.89
N LYS A 43 -11.09 -11.57 -17.24
CA LYS A 43 -10.58 -12.44 -16.19
C LYS A 43 -11.51 -12.44 -14.98
N PRO A 44 -11.74 -13.59 -14.33
CA PRO A 44 -12.58 -13.66 -13.14
C PRO A 44 -12.02 -12.80 -12.02
N LEU A 45 -12.92 -12.26 -11.19
CA LEU A 45 -12.51 -11.54 -9.98
C LEU A 45 -11.79 -12.48 -9.01
N PRO A 46 -10.81 -11.99 -8.25
CA PRO A 46 -10.11 -12.80 -7.25
C PRO A 46 -11.06 -13.50 -6.28
N ILE A 47 -10.70 -14.73 -5.88
CA ILE A 47 -11.47 -15.50 -4.88
C ILE A 47 -11.31 -14.87 -3.49
N ASN A 48 -10.10 -14.37 -3.17
CA ASN A 48 -9.84 -13.73 -1.89
C ASN A 48 -10.70 -12.46 -1.72
N PRO A 49 -11.50 -12.33 -0.63
CA PRO A 49 -12.44 -11.22 -0.45
C PRO A 49 -11.79 -9.85 -0.49
N THR A 50 -10.62 -9.69 0.15
CA THR A 50 -9.89 -8.41 0.18
C THR A 50 -9.39 -8.02 -1.22
N SER A 51 -8.82 -8.97 -1.96
CA SER A 51 -8.37 -8.72 -3.33
C SER A 51 -9.54 -8.44 -4.26
N ARG A 52 -10.65 -9.17 -4.12
CA ARG A 52 -11.90 -8.93 -4.87
C ARG A 52 -12.43 -7.52 -4.63
N ALA A 53 -12.50 -7.09 -3.37
CA ALA A 53 -12.94 -5.74 -3.00
C ALA A 53 -12.06 -4.65 -3.62
N ILE A 54 -10.74 -4.87 -3.69
CA ILE A 54 -9.81 -3.96 -4.36
C ILE A 54 -10.15 -3.87 -5.86
N HIS A 55 -10.33 -5.00 -6.54
CA HIS A 55 -10.68 -5.02 -7.97
C HIS A 55 -11.99 -4.29 -8.25
N ILE A 56 -13.06 -4.61 -7.51
CA ILE A 56 -14.38 -3.96 -7.64
C ILE A 56 -14.24 -2.44 -7.48
N ARG A 57 -13.53 -1.99 -6.45
CA ARG A 57 -13.33 -0.56 -6.19
C ARG A 57 -12.62 0.16 -7.34
N HIS A 58 -11.56 -0.41 -7.90
CA HIS A 58 -10.81 0.22 -8.98
C HIS A 58 -11.57 0.24 -10.31
N ILE A 59 -12.31 -0.83 -10.64
CA ILE A 59 -13.15 -0.89 -11.83
C ILE A 59 -14.29 0.14 -11.73
N ASN A 60 -14.97 0.17 -10.58
CA ASN A 60 -16.06 1.12 -10.34
C ASN A 60 -15.57 2.58 -10.31
N LEU A 61 -14.35 2.82 -9.81
CA LEU A 61 -13.71 4.13 -9.87
C LEU A 61 -13.52 4.61 -11.31
N CYS A 62 -13.05 3.75 -12.19
CA CYS A 62 -12.88 4.07 -13.61
C CYS A 62 -14.22 4.39 -14.29
N TRP A 63 -15.27 3.60 -14.05
CA TRP A 63 -16.61 3.86 -14.56
C TRP A 63 -17.20 5.19 -14.06
N ASN A 64 -17.11 5.44 -12.76
CA ASN A 64 -17.61 6.69 -12.15
C ASN A 64 -16.85 7.91 -12.66
N TRP A 65 -15.54 7.79 -12.89
CA TRP A 65 -14.75 8.85 -13.50
C TRP A 65 -15.22 9.13 -14.94
N GLY A 66 -15.49 8.08 -15.71
CA GLY A 66 -16.02 8.21 -17.07
C GLY A 66 -17.37 8.90 -17.11
N LEU A 67 -18.26 8.54 -16.19
CA LEU A 67 -19.59 9.17 -16.07
C LEU A 67 -19.44 10.66 -15.68
N LYS A 68 -18.63 10.97 -14.68
CA LYS A 68 -18.38 12.35 -14.22
C LYS A 68 -17.79 13.25 -15.32
N ASN A 69 -17.03 12.68 -16.24
CA ASN A 69 -16.42 13.42 -17.36
C ASN A 69 -17.26 13.32 -18.66
N ASN A 70 -18.50 12.85 -18.60
CA ASN A 70 -19.40 12.73 -19.76
C ASN A 70 -18.80 11.88 -20.91
N LEU A 71 -17.95 10.90 -20.58
CA LEU A 71 -17.32 10.01 -21.55
C LEU A 71 -18.15 8.75 -21.81
N VAL A 72 -19.05 8.41 -20.89
CA VAL A 72 -19.99 7.31 -20.95
C VAL A 72 -21.36 7.79 -20.45
N GLU A 73 -22.45 7.22 -20.96
CA GLU A 73 -23.80 7.58 -20.51
C GLU A 73 -24.18 6.91 -19.20
N LYS A 74 -23.70 5.69 -18.99
CA LYS A 74 -24.03 4.87 -17.82
C LYS A 74 -22.78 4.15 -17.34
N ALA A 75 -22.55 4.20 -16.04
CA ALA A 75 -21.52 3.38 -15.40
C ALA A 75 -22.02 1.94 -15.25
N ARG A 76 -21.22 0.97 -15.71
CA ARG A 76 -21.47 -0.47 -15.53
C ARG A 76 -20.74 -0.93 -14.27
N LEU A 77 -21.29 -0.58 -13.10
CA LEU A 77 -20.68 -0.90 -11.82
C LEU A 77 -20.77 -2.39 -11.53
N ILE A 78 -19.69 -2.93 -10.98
CA ILE A 78 -19.66 -4.30 -10.47
C ILE A 78 -20.21 -4.27 -9.04
N PRO A 79 -21.26 -5.08 -8.75
CA PRO A 79 -21.80 -5.20 -7.39
C PRO A 79 -20.84 -5.98 -6.50
N GLY A 80 -20.89 -5.70 -5.20
CA GLY A 80 -20.12 -6.42 -4.18
C GLY A 80 -19.44 -5.48 -3.19
N ASP A 81 -18.81 -6.08 -2.18
CA ASP A 81 -18.10 -5.32 -1.16
C ASP A 81 -16.88 -4.61 -1.73
N THR A 82 -16.71 -3.36 -1.34
CA THR A 82 -15.55 -2.53 -1.65
C THR A 82 -14.56 -2.42 -0.50
N LYS A 83 -14.91 -3.02 0.66
CA LYS A 83 -14.06 -3.10 1.85
C LYS A 83 -13.56 -4.53 2.00
N GLY A 84 -12.25 -4.69 2.22
CA GLY A 84 -11.68 -5.99 2.56
C GLY A 84 -11.94 -6.34 4.03
N GLU A 85 -11.78 -7.61 4.35
CA GLU A 85 -11.85 -8.09 5.73
C GLU A 85 -10.66 -7.57 6.53
N SER A 86 -10.93 -7.11 7.76
CA SER A 86 -9.89 -6.71 8.70
C SER A 86 -9.24 -7.94 9.32
N ARG A 87 -7.90 -7.94 9.41
CA ARG A 87 -7.17 -8.93 10.18
C ARG A 87 -7.33 -8.60 11.67
N ILE A 88 -7.95 -9.53 12.42
CA ILE A 88 -8.18 -9.37 13.87
C ILE A 88 -7.08 -10.06 14.68
N ARG A 89 -6.29 -10.96 14.07
CA ARG A 89 -5.27 -11.72 14.78
C ARG A 89 -4.11 -10.83 15.23
N THR A 90 -3.85 -10.82 16.53
CA THR A 90 -2.64 -10.25 17.14
C THR A 90 -1.77 -11.40 17.67
N TYR A 91 -0.46 -11.18 17.70
CA TYR A 91 0.47 -12.12 18.30
C TYR A 91 0.41 -12.05 19.83
N ASN A 92 0.30 -13.20 20.49
CA ASN A 92 0.46 -13.28 21.93
C ASN A 92 1.95 -13.21 22.33
N LYS A 93 2.20 -13.12 23.63
CA LYS A 93 3.57 -12.95 24.16
C LYS A 93 4.48 -14.13 23.83
N SER A 94 3.96 -15.35 23.85
CA SER A 94 4.72 -16.57 23.53
C SER A 94 5.08 -16.64 22.06
N GLU A 95 4.14 -16.30 21.17
CA GLU A 95 4.38 -16.21 19.72
C GLU A 95 5.41 -15.15 19.36
N LEU A 96 5.37 -13.99 20.02
CA LEU A 96 6.38 -12.93 19.85
C LEU A 96 7.77 -13.40 20.28
N ASN A 97 7.87 -14.06 21.43
CA ASN A 97 9.13 -14.61 21.89
C ASN A 97 9.68 -15.66 20.93
N LEU A 98 8.82 -16.60 20.48
CA LEU A 98 9.21 -17.59 19.49
C LEU A 98 9.71 -16.95 18.20
N MET A 99 9.00 -15.95 17.67
CA MET A 99 9.41 -15.21 16.47
C MET A 99 10.81 -14.60 16.68
N PHE A 100 11.05 -13.91 17.79
CA PHE A 100 12.33 -13.26 18.06
C PHE A 100 13.48 -14.25 18.26
N THR A 101 13.23 -15.42 18.84
CA THR A 101 14.26 -16.44 19.04
C THR A 101 14.55 -17.25 17.78
N SER A 102 13.59 -17.38 16.87
CA SER A 102 13.73 -18.12 15.61
C SER A 102 14.52 -17.36 14.54
N ILE A 103 14.68 -16.05 14.69
CA ILE A 103 15.43 -15.24 13.71
C ILE A 103 16.93 -15.33 14.03
N SER A 104 17.66 -16.12 13.25
CA SER A 104 19.11 -16.33 13.43
C SER A 104 19.97 -15.15 13.01
N ASN A 105 19.55 -14.37 11.99
CA ASN A 105 20.28 -13.19 11.55
C ASN A 105 20.10 -12.06 12.56
N ALA A 106 21.17 -11.68 13.26
CA ALA A 106 21.15 -10.69 14.33
C ALA A 106 20.67 -9.30 13.87
N SER A 107 21.09 -8.86 12.67
CA SER A 107 20.67 -7.57 12.12
C SER A 107 19.18 -7.57 11.76
N PHE A 108 18.68 -8.65 11.15
CA PHE A 108 17.26 -8.78 10.86
C PHE A 108 16.41 -8.93 12.12
N ASN A 109 16.90 -9.65 13.15
CA ASN A 109 16.26 -9.73 14.46
C ASN A 109 16.12 -8.34 15.09
N SER A 110 17.20 -7.56 15.07
CA SER A 110 17.23 -6.16 15.52
C SER A 110 16.19 -5.31 14.78
N PHE A 111 16.10 -5.42 13.46
CA PHE A 111 15.10 -4.73 12.63
C PHE A 111 13.66 -5.08 13.04
N VAL A 112 13.36 -6.38 13.20
CA VAL A 112 12.01 -6.85 13.56
C VAL A 112 11.63 -6.40 14.98
N ARG A 113 12.57 -6.49 15.93
CA ARG A 113 12.36 -5.97 17.30
C ARG A 113 12.14 -4.47 17.32
N PHE A 114 12.91 -3.72 16.55
CA PHE A 114 12.73 -2.28 16.42
C PHE A 114 11.36 -1.91 15.85
N ALA A 115 10.92 -2.63 14.80
CA ALA A 115 9.57 -2.47 14.26
C ALA A 115 8.48 -2.73 15.31
N TYR A 116 8.64 -3.78 16.09
CA TYR A 116 7.71 -4.12 17.17
C TYR A 116 7.65 -3.04 18.25
N TYR A 117 8.80 -2.55 18.74
CA TYR A 117 8.84 -1.57 19.83
C TYR A 117 8.43 -0.15 19.41
N THR A 118 8.47 0.16 18.13
CA THR A 118 8.17 1.51 17.62
C THR A 118 6.85 1.60 16.86
N GLY A 119 6.32 0.49 16.35
CA GLY A 119 5.21 0.50 15.40
C GLY A 119 5.53 1.20 14.07
N ALA A 120 6.82 1.42 13.78
CA ALA A 120 7.24 1.99 12.51
C ALA A 120 7.09 0.97 11.38
N ARG A 121 6.65 1.45 10.21
CA ARG A 121 6.50 0.60 9.03
C ARG A 121 7.88 0.17 8.50
N SER A 122 7.96 -1.01 7.90
CA SER A 122 9.22 -1.53 7.36
C SER A 122 9.93 -0.55 6.40
N GLY A 123 9.18 0.16 5.55
CA GLY A 123 9.73 1.18 4.66
C GLY A 123 10.25 2.42 5.40
N GLU A 124 9.60 2.82 6.49
CA GLU A 124 10.03 3.92 7.35
C GLU A 124 11.35 3.57 8.05
N ILE A 125 11.48 2.35 8.59
CA ILE A 125 12.69 1.87 9.27
C ILE A 125 13.88 1.83 8.29
N ARG A 126 13.67 1.36 7.08
CA ARG A 126 14.73 1.28 6.05
C ARG A 126 15.21 2.65 5.55
N SER A 127 14.43 3.69 5.76
CA SER A 127 14.79 5.07 5.40
C SER A 127 15.34 5.88 6.55
N ILE A 128 15.62 5.26 7.71
CA ILE A 128 16.20 5.96 8.86
C ILE A 128 17.64 6.40 8.52
N SER A 129 17.93 7.68 8.79
CA SER A 129 19.28 8.23 8.84
C SER A 129 19.61 8.64 10.27
N LYS A 130 20.89 8.80 10.59
CA LYS A 130 21.33 9.25 11.92
C LYS A 130 20.73 10.60 12.31
N ASP A 131 20.57 11.50 11.33
CA ASP A 131 20.02 12.84 11.54
C ASP A 131 18.55 12.86 11.95
N ASN A 132 17.85 11.75 11.73
CA ASN A 132 16.44 11.59 12.09
C ASN A 132 16.23 10.98 13.48
N VAL A 133 17.31 10.55 14.14
CA VAL A 133 17.27 9.97 15.49
C VAL A 133 17.51 11.07 16.51
N LEU A 134 16.49 11.35 17.30
CA LEU A 134 16.54 12.29 18.43
C LEU A 134 16.64 11.50 19.74
N ASP A 135 16.87 12.18 20.88
CA ASP A 135 17.07 11.52 22.18
C ASP A 135 15.92 10.57 22.56
N ASP A 136 14.67 11.02 22.39
CA ASP A 136 13.46 10.30 22.80
C ASP A 136 12.52 9.95 21.64
N SER A 137 12.90 10.29 20.43
CA SER A 137 12.03 10.15 19.27
C SER A 137 12.80 9.95 17.99
N LEU A 138 12.08 9.50 16.96
CA LEU A 138 12.59 9.27 15.63
C LEU A 138 11.66 9.95 14.63
N ILE A 139 12.22 10.69 13.69
CA ILE A 139 11.46 11.24 12.56
C ILE A 139 11.48 10.20 11.44
N VAL A 140 10.31 9.72 11.05
CA VAL A 140 10.16 8.76 9.94
C VAL A 140 9.38 9.37 8.79
N PHE A 141 9.71 8.93 7.58
CA PHE A 141 9.08 9.38 6.34
C PHE A 141 8.30 8.23 5.72
N GLY A 142 7.00 8.39 5.66
CA GLY A 142 6.08 7.41 5.07
C GLY A 142 5.32 7.96 3.86
N LYS A 143 4.44 7.16 3.32
CA LYS A 143 3.61 7.52 2.16
C LYS A 143 2.77 8.80 2.37
N THR A 144 2.39 9.09 3.61
CA THR A 144 1.53 10.22 3.98
C THR A 144 2.31 11.41 4.54
N GLY A 145 3.64 11.42 4.37
CA GLY A 145 4.53 12.44 4.88
C GLY A 145 5.37 11.99 6.07
N ARG A 146 5.93 12.96 6.80
CA ARG A 146 6.74 12.71 7.99
C ARG A 146 5.88 12.58 9.24
N ARG A 147 6.31 11.73 10.17
CA ARG A 147 5.73 11.64 11.52
C ARG A 147 6.83 11.39 12.55
N MET A 148 6.56 11.76 13.77
CA MET A 148 7.42 11.47 14.90
C MET A 148 6.99 10.16 15.55
N VAL A 149 7.95 9.30 15.87
CA VAL A 149 7.77 8.05 16.60
C VAL A 149 8.52 8.16 17.92
N LYS A 150 7.80 8.01 19.04
CA LYS A 150 8.42 8.00 20.36
C LYS A 150 9.20 6.70 20.57
N LEU A 151 10.42 6.80 21.08
CA LEU A 151 11.28 5.66 21.36
C LEU A 151 11.15 5.26 22.84
N ASN A 152 10.77 4.02 23.10
CA ASN A 152 10.88 3.42 24.42
C ASN A 152 12.33 2.96 24.68
N ASN A 153 12.63 2.58 25.90
CA ASN A 153 14.00 2.18 26.30
C ASN A 153 14.57 1.03 25.45
N GLN A 154 13.74 0.10 25.01
CA GLN A 154 14.17 -1.02 24.16
C GLN A 154 14.52 -0.55 22.74
N ALA A 155 13.67 0.30 22.15
CA ALA A 155 13.93 0.88 20.85
C ALA A 155 15.17 1.76 20.84
N LYS A 156 15.39 2.56 21.90
CA LYS A 156 16.62 3.36 22.08
C LYS A 156 17.88 2.49 22.09
N LYS A 157 17.90 1.44 22.92
CA LYS A 157 19.04 0.50 22.95
C LYS A 157 19.35 -0.08 21.59
N ILE A 158 18.32 -0.47 20.84
CA ILE A 158 18.49 -1.06 19.51
C ILE A 158 19.05 -0.03 18.53
N ILE A 159 18.45 1.16 18.43
CA ILE A 159 18.88 2.14 17.43
C ILE A 159 20.29 2.69 17.71
N HIS A 160 20.66 2.88 18.98
CA HIS A 160 22.00 3.33 19.35
C HIS A 160 23.09 2.26 19.19
N SER A 161 22.73 0.97 19.27
CA SER A 161 23.66 -0.12 18.98
C SER A 161 23.86 -0.37 17.48
N GLN A 162 22.99 0.19 16.64
CA GLN A 162 23.04 -0.01 15.20
C GLN A 162 24.12 0.86 14.56
N LYS A 163 25.18 0.22 14.01
CA LYS A 163 26.26 0.93 13.32
C LYS A 163 25.85 1.47 11.96
N GLU A 164 25.06 0.69 11.21
CA GLU A 164 24.60 0.98 9.86
C GLU A 164 23.07 0.94 9.79
N PRO A 165 22.44 1.74 8.91
CA PRO A 165 21.01 1.66 8.66
C PRO A 165 20.61 0.27 8.14
N TRP A 166 19.37 -0.15 8.43
CA TRP A 166 18.83 -1.42 7.91
C TRP A 166 18.46 -1.31 6.43
N ASN A 167 19.37 -1.68 5.54
CA ASN A 167 19.19 -1.63 4.09
C ASN A 167 18.65 -2.95 3.52
N TYR A 168 17.49 -3.39 3.99
CA TYR A 168 16.84 -4.57 3.42
C TYR A 168 16.02 -4.20 2.19
N SER A 169 16.10 -5.04 1.13
CA SER A 169 15.25 -4.90 -0.05
C SER A 169 13.76 -5.14 0.32
N LYS A 170 12.87 -4.88 -0.62
CA LYS A 170 11.44 -5.18 -0.44
C LYS A 170 11.10 -6.63 -0.77
N ASP A 171 12.04 -7.32 -1.38
CA ASP A 171 11.89 -8.68 -1.88
C ASP A 171 12.26 -9.69 -0.82
#